data_7dedbfebcf1880534ddfbf08936b1afa
#
_entry.id   7dedbfebcf1880534ddfbf08936b1afa
#
_cell.length_a   1.000
_cell.length_b   1.000
_cell.length_c   1.000
_cell.angle_alpha   90.00
_cell.angle_beta   90.00
_cell.angle_gamma   90.00
#
_symmetry.space_group_name_H-M   'P 1'
#
loop_
_entity.id
_entity.type
_entity.pdbx_description
1 polymer ?
#
loop_
_entity_poly.entity_id
_entity_poly.type
_entity_poly.pdbx_seq_one_letter_code
_entity_poly.pdbx_strand_id
1 'polypeptide(L)'
;YRQLCKMVDLHNSAISQHDLNDGFLNLWSILEIVSSSMPSESKIDKVLQGVLPILQKDYFHVVVEKLDQDLIDNLSTQDYQNLLLQLTNNGNFTNCMSRFVFLPEYEQLREEYFQKLSDFPVIRQKIYTLWEIRNSKSQIWSLANRYAQRVKWHIYRLYRVRNAIVHSGESNPKIQALGEHLH
;
A
#
# COMPACT_ATOMS: atom_id res chain seq x y z
N TYR A 1 0.44 4.06 -25.77
CA TYR A 1 1.60 4.96 -25.64
C TYR A 1 1.20 6.39 -25.27
N ARG A 2 0.26 7.03 -26.01
CA ARG A 2 -0.17 8.44 -25.80
C ARG A 2 -0.78 8.68 -24.40
N GLN A 3 -1.56 7.75 -23.87
CA GLN A 3 -2.13 7.87 -22.50
C GLN A 3 -1.05 7.79 -21.41
N LEU A 4 -0.05 6.92 -21.58
CA LEU A 4 1.05 6.79 -20.63
C LEU A 4 1.87 8.09 -20.57
N CYS A 5 2.24 8.68 -21.71
CA CYS A 5 2.93 9.97 -21.73
C CYS A 5 2.12 11.04 -20.99
N LYS A 6 0.81 11.13 -21.26
CA LYS A 6 -0.06 12.09 -20.58
C LYS A 6 -0.10 11.89 -19.06
N MET A 7 -0.11 10.64 -18.57
CA MET A 7 -0.07 10.37 -17.13
C MET A 7 1.26 10.79 -16.50
N VAL A 8 2.39 10.55 -17.20
CA VAL A 8 3.72 11.00 -16.75
C VAL A 8 3.80 12.52 -16.69
N ASP A 9 3.28 13.20 -17.69
CA ASP A 9 3.25 14.68 -17.74
C ASP A 9 2.41 15.25 -16.58
N LEU A 10 1.23 14.68 -16.33
CA LEU A 10 0.37 15.08 -15.22
C LEU A 10 1.02 14.82 -13.85
N HIS A 11 1.71 13.69 -13.70
CA HIS A 11 2.43 13.36 -12.47
C HIS A 11 3.58 14.36 -12.22
N ASN A 12 4.40 14.63 -13.23
CA ASN A 12 5.47 15.61 -13.12
C ASN A 12 4.94 17.01 -12.82
N SER A 13 3.83 17.40 -13.48
CA SER A 13 3.15 18.65 -13.19
C SER A 13 2.66 18.71 -11.73
N ALA A 14 2.05 17.63 -11.23
CA ALA A 14 1.55 17.58 -9.87
C ALA A 14 2.64 17.78 -8.80
N ILE A 15 3.83 17.18 -9.03
CA ILE A 15 4.95 17.30 -8.08
C ILE A 15 5.61 18.67 -8.14
N SER A 16 5.64 19.30 -9.32
CA SER A 16 6.29 20.61 -9.51
C SER A 16 5.43 21.81 -9.14
N GLN A 17 4.13 21.63 -8.91
CA GLN A 17 3.21 22.72 -8.59
C GLN A 17 3.30 23.15 -7.12
N HIS A 18 3.24 24.47 -6.91
CA HIS A 18 3.15 25.06 -5.56
C HIS A 18 1.73 25.03 -5.00
N ASP A 19 0.71 25.00 -5.88
CA ASP A 19 -0.70 24.88 -5.47
C ASP A 19 -1.09 23.39 -5.27
N LEU A 20 -1.42 23.06 -4.03
CA LEU A 20 -1.83 21.72 -3.65
C LEU A 20 -3.14 21.27 -4.34
N ASN A 21 -4.05 22.21 -4.66
CA ASN A 21 -5.30 21.90 -5.35
C ASN A 21 -5.03 21.45 -6.78
N ASP A 22 -4.18 22.19 -7.49
CA ASP A 22 -3.82 21.85 -8.88
C ASP A 22 -3.02 20.56 -8.94
N GLY A 23 -2.07 20.36 -8.01
CA GLY A 23 -1.35 19.11 -7.87
C GLY A 23 -2.30 17.92 -7.64
N PHE A 24 -3.26 18.08 -6.72
CA PHE A 24 -4.27 17.07 -6.44
C PHE A 24 -5.18 16.79 -7.66
N LEU A 25 -5.64 17.80 -8.38
CA LEU A 25 -6.46 17.63 -9.58
C LEU A 25 -5.71 16.90 -10.69
N ASN A 26 -4.41 17.14 -10.85
CA ASN A 26 -3.57 16.42 -11.80
C ASN A 26 -3.44 14.94 -11.42
N LEU A 27 -3.19 14.60 -10.16
CA LEU A 27 -3.15 13.23 -9.68
C LEU A 27 -4.51 12.53 -9.83
N TRP A 28 -5.62 13.24 -9.54
CA TRP A 28 -6.95 12.69 -9.76
C TRP A 28 -7.21 12.39 -11.25
N SER A 29 -6.77 13.27 -12.14
CA SER A 29 -6.90 13.07 -13.59
C SER A 29 -6.17 11.82 -14.09
N ILE A 30 -5.06 11.43 -13.46
CA ILE A 30 -4.37 10.16 -13.74
C ILE A 30 -5.29 8.97 -13.42
N LEU A 31 -5.95 8.98 -12.26
CA LEU A 31 -6.90 7.91 -11.88
C LEU A 31 -8.06 7.80 -12.88
N GLU A 32 -8.60 8.95 -13.35
CA GLU A 32 -9.65 8.97 -14.38
C GLU A 32 -9.15 8.42 -15.73
N ILE A 33 -7.90 8.69 -16.13
CA ILE A 33 -7.29 8.15 -17.35
C ILE A 33 -7.12 6.62 -17.25
N VAL A 34 -6.54 6.12 -16.15
CA VAL A 34 -6.32 4.68 -15.92
C VAL A 34 -7.63 3.91 -15.98
N SER A 35 -8.70 4.50 -15.45
CA SER A 35 -10.02 3.86 -15.33
C SER A 35 -10.98 4.20 -16.48
N SER A 36 -10.53 4.93 -17.51
CA SER A 36 -11.39 5.44 -18.60
C SER A 36 -12.13 4.34 -19.38
N SER A 37 -11.55 3.14 -19.47
CA SER A 37 -12.14 1.98 -20.17
C SER A 37 -13.12 1.16 -19.33
N MET A 38 -13.31 1.49 -18.03
CA MET A 38 -14.18 0.70 -17.15
C MET A 38 -15.66 0.93 -17.50
N PRO A 39 -16.48 -0.15 -17.51
CA PRO A 39 -17.88 -0.09 -17.88
C PRO A 39 -18.73 0.45 -16.72
N SER A 40 -18.86 1.77 -16.60
CA SER A 40 -19.75 2.39 -15.62
C SER A 40 -20.20 3.76 -16.13
N GLU A 41 -21.38 4.22 -15.72
CA GLU A 41 -21.87 5.57 -16.01
C GLU A 41 -21.27 6.61 -15.05
N SER A 42 -21.02 6.21 -13.81
CA SER A 42 -20.44 7.07 -12.78
C SER A 42 -18.92 7.16 -12.88
N LYS A 43 -18.37 8.38 -12.89
CA LYS A 43 -16.91 8.61 -12.91
C LYS A 43 -16.21 7.96 -11.72
N ILE A 44 -16.78 8.09 -10.53
CA ILE A 44 -16.20 7.51 -9.32
C ILE A 44 -16.20 5.98 -9.36
N ASP A 45 -17.24 5.36 -9.89
CA ASP A 45 -17.31 3.90 -10.00
C ASP A 45 -16.31 3.38 -11.02
N LYS A 46 -16.05 4.11 -12.13
CA LYS A 46 -14.96 3.77 -13.05
C LYS A 46 -13.61 3.75 -12.33
N VAL A 47 -13.31 4.79 -11.55
CA VAL A 47 -12.06 4.88 -10.79
C VAL A 47 -11.96 3.71 -9.81
N LEU A 48 -13.02 3.40 -9.08
CA LEU A 48 -13.03 2.26 -8.15
C LEU A 48 -12.80 0.92 -8.86
N GLN A 49 -13.48 0.68 -9.99
CA GLN A 49 -13.31 -0.55 -10.77
C GLN A 49 -11.90 -0.70 -11.36
N GLY A 50 -11.27 0.39 -11.76
CA GLY A 50 -9.92 0.37 -12.32
C GLY A 50 -8.82 0.22 -11.27
N VAL A 51 -8.98 0.83 -10.09
CA VAL A 51 -7.92 0.96 -9.09
C VAL A 51 -7.97 -0.13 -8.03
N LEU A 52 -9.17 -0.49 -7.51
CA LEU A 52 -9.27 -1.44 -6.40
C LEU A 52 -8.65 -2.82 -6.68
N PRO A 53 -8.84 -3.45 -7.86
CA PRO A 53 -8.25 -4.75 -8.13
C PRO A 53 -6.72 -4.74 -8.12
N ILE A 54 -6.11 -3.64 -8.57
CA ILE A 54 -4.65 -3.45 -8.59
C ILE A 54 -4.14 -3.37 -7.15
N LEU A 55 -4.71 -2.48 -6.33
CA LEU A 55 -4.32 -2.30 -4.94
C LEU A 55 -4.61 -3.54 -4.07
N GLN A 56 -5.67 -4.28 -4.38
CA GLN A 56 -5.98 -5.56 -3.73
C GLN A 56 -4.92 -6.62 -4.01
N LYS A 57 -4.45 -6.69 -5.25
CA LYS A 57 -3.38 -7.62 -5.66
C LYS A 57 -2.06 -7.30 -4.94
N ASP A 58 -1.73 -6.03 -4.82
CA ASP A 58 -0.48 -5.57 -4.21
C ASP A 58 -0.53 -5.50 -2.67
N TYR A 59 -1.70 -5.71 -2.07
CA TYR A 59 -1.88 -5.57 -0.62
C TYR A 59 -0.86 -6.34 0.22
N PHE A 60 -0.65 -7.62 -0.10
CA PHE A 60 0.29 -8.45 0.67
C PHE A 60 1.75 -8.04 0.45
N HIS A 61 2.09 -7.56 -0.73
CA HIS A 61 3.42 -7.01 -1.00
C HIS A 61 3.69 -5.80 -0.10
N VAL A 62 2.78 -4.84 -0.07
CA VAL A 62 2.88 -3.65 0.80
C VAL A 62 2.93 -4.03 2.30
N VAL A 63 2.16 -5.02 2.73
CA VAL A 63 2.19 -5.47 4.13
C VAL A 63 3.54 -6.09 4.49
N VAL A 64 4.11 -6.88 3.59
CA VAL A 64 5.42 -7.52 3.81
C VAL A 64 6.55 -6.48 3.76
N GLU A 65 6.50 -5.51 2.86
CA GLU A 65 7.47 -4.40 2.82
C GLU A 65 7.42 -3.55 4.09
N LYS A 66 6.22 -3.24 4.60
CA LYS A 66 6.08 -2.54 5.88
C LYS A 66 6.60 -3.35 7.06
N LEU A 67 6.44 -4.67 7.06
CA LEU A 67 7.03 -5.53 8.08
C LEU A 67 8.56 -5.52 7.98
N ASP A 68 9.11 -5.55 6.76
CA ASP A 68 10.55 -5.46 6.54
C ASP A 68 11.12 -4.16 7.10
N GLN A 69 10.47 -3.03 6.82
CA GLN A 69 10.85 -1.74 7.38
C GLN A 69 10.74 -1.71 8.91
N ASP A 70 9.65 -2.24 9.48
CA ASP A 70 9.52 -2.35 10.94
C ASP A 70 10.68 -3.15 11.57
N LEU A 71 11.16 -4.20 10.90
CA LEU A 71 12.30 -5.00 11.36
C LEU A 71 13.63 -4.25 11.24
N ILE A 72 13.84 -3.51 10.16
CA ILE A 72 15.00 -2.63 9.99
C ILE A 72 15.07 -1.60 11.10
N ASP A 73 13.96 -0.98 11.43
CA ASP A 73 13.89 0.14 12.39
C ASP A 73 14.03 -0.33 13.86
N ASN A 74 13.71 -1.59 14.17
CA ASN A 74 13.59 -2.05 15.54
C ASN A 74 14.56 -3.20 15.93
N LEU A 75 15.17 -3.89 14.99
CA LEU A 75 16.23 -4.85 15.26
C LEU A 75 17.60 -4.16 15.27
N SER A 76 18.56 -4.76 15.97
CA SER A 76 19.95 -4.36 15.77
C SER A 76 20.40 -4.62 14.33
N THR A 77 21.28 -3.78 13.78
CA THR A 77 21.84 -3.96 12.44
C THR A 77 22.38 -5.38 12.24
N GLN A 78 23.04 -5.94 13.26
CA GLN A 78 23.59 -7.28 13.22
C GLN A 78 22.50 -8.35 13.16
N ASP A 79 21.44 -8.23 13.94
CA ASP A 79 20.33 -9.19 13.94
C ASP A 79 19.58 -9.17 12.61
N TYR A 80 19.32 -7.99 12.05
CA TYR A 80 18.68 -7.88 10.76
C TYR A 80 19.54 -8.48 9.62
N GLN A 81 20.84 -8.22 9.62
CA GLN A 81 21.78 -8.84 8.66
C GLN A 81 21.81 -10.36 8.82
N ASN A 82 21.83 -10.89 10.04
CA ASN A 82 21.79 -12.32 10.29
C ASN A 82 20.49 -12.96 9.78
N LEU A 83 19.34 -12.26 9.93
CA LEU A 83 18.07 -12.68 9.37
C LEU A 83 18.16 -12.80 7.84
N LEU A 84 18.65 -11.76 7.18
CA LEU A 84 18.80 -11.75 5.72
C LEU A 84 19.72 -12.87 5.24
N LEU A 85 20.86 -13.10 5.89
CA LEU A 85 21.79 -14.17 5.53
C LEU A 85 21.14 -15.55 5.58
N GLN A 86 20.32 -15.82 6.59
CA GLN A 86 19.59 -17.08 6.72
C GLN A 86 18.48 -17.24 5.67
N LEU A 87 17.89 -16.13 5.21
CA LEU A 87 16.84 -16.13 4.20
C LEU A 87 17.38 -16.16 2.76
N THR A 88 18.61 -15.68 2.53
CA THR A 88 19.20 -15.53 1.18
C THR A 88 20.00 -16.74 0.70
N ASN A 89 20.15 -17.79 1.49
CA ASN A 89 20.87 -19.01 1.11
C ASN A 89 20.47 -19.62 -0.25
N ASN A 90 19.42 -19.09 -0.91
CA ASN A 90 18.96 -19.46 -2.26
C ASN A 90 18.92 -18.29 -3.28
N GLY A 91 19.67 -17.22 -3.07
CA GLY A 91 20.09 -16.30 -4.15
C GLY A 91 19.10 -15.27 -4.66
N ASN A 92 17.93 -15.05 -4.08
CA ASN A 92 16.99 -14.04 -4.56
C ASN A 92 16.47 -13.12 -3.43
N PHE A 93 16.96 -11.87 -3.38
CA PHE A 93 16.65 -10.87 -2.35
C PHE A 93 15.18 -10.42 -2.38
N THR A 94 14.52 -10.46 -3.53
CA THR A 94 13.23 -9.77 -3.77
C THR A 94 12.05 -10.36 -2.97
N ASN A 95 12.21 -11.53 -2.33
CA ASN A 95 11.12 -12.19 -1.61
C ASN A 95 11.54 -12.78 -0.24
N CYS A 96 12.67 -12.33 0.32
CA CYS A 96 13.18 -12.91 1.57
C CYS A 96 12.18 -12.81 2.71
N MET A 97 11.59 -11.64 2.89
CA MET A 97 10.65 -11.41 3.97
C MET A 97 9.32 -12.19 3.80
N SER A 98 8.86 -12.34 2.55
CA SER A 98 7.71 -13.22 2.25
C SER A 98 8.00 -14.67 2.62
N ARG A 99 9.21 -15.16 2.38
CA ARG A 99 9.64 -16.52 2.79
C ARG A 99 9.63 -16.65 4.32
N PHE A 100 10.26 -15.71 5.01
CA PHE A 100 10.28 -15.66 6.46
C PHE A 100 8.88 -15.79 7.07
N VAL A 101 7.92 -15.06 6.50
CA VAL A 101 6.55 -15.01 7.03
C VAL A 101 5.75 -16.27 6.66
N PHE A 102 5.79 -16.70 5.40
CA PHE A 102 4.80 -17.66 4.88
C PHE A 102 5.31 -19.10 4.77
N LEU A 103 6.63 -19.35 4.72
CA LEU A 103 7.13 -20.70 4.52
C LEU A 103 7.33 -21.46 5.84
N PRO A 104 6.86 -22.73 5.93
CA PRO A 104 7.00 -23.55 7.13
C PRO A 104 8.46 -23.80 7.54
N GLU A 105 9.37 -23.90 6.58
CA GLU A 105 10.81 -24.17 6.80
C GLU A 105 11.50 -23.11 7.67
N TYR A 106 10.91 -21.90 7.79
CA TYR A 106 11.44 -20.82 8.62
C TYR A 106 10.74 -20.69 9.98
N GLU A 107 10.03 -21.72 10.45
CA GLU A 107 9.30 -21.68 11.72
C GLU A 107 10.25 -21.47 12.91
N GLN A 108 11.35 -22.22 12.97
CA GLN A 108 12.34 -22.05 14.04
C GLN A 108 12.99 -20.65 14.02
N LEU A 109 13.26 -20.12 12.81
CA LEU A 109 13.81 -18.78 12.65
C LEU A 109 12.79 -17.72 13.14
N ARG A 110 11.50 -17.89 12.85
CA ARG A 110 10.46 -17.01 13.41
C ARG A 110 10.40 -17.03 14.92
N GLU A 111 10.49 -18.20 15.55
CA GLU A 111 10.51 -18.32 17.00
C GLU A 111 11.71 -17.59 17.62
N GLU A 112 12.91 -17.73 17.03
CA GLU A 112 14.11 -16.99 17.45
C GLU A 112 13.85 -15.48 17.42
N TYR A 113 13.33 -14.97 16.30
CA TYR A 113 13.07 -13.54 16.14
C TYR A 113 11.88 -13.06 16.95
N PHE A 114 10.93 -13.92 17.30
CA PHE A 114 9.89 -13.61 18.29
C PHE A 114 10.48 -13.28 19.66
N GLN A 115 11.54 -13.96 20.07
CA GLN A 115 12.22 -13.66 21.34
C GLN A 115 13.00 -12.34 21.26
N LYS A 116 13.72 -12.10 20.15
CA LYS A 116 14.44 -10.85 19.92
C LYS A 116 13.53 -9.62 19.84
N LEU A 117 12.28 -9.82 19.41
CA LEU A 117 11.23 -8.80 19.30
C LEU A 117 10.36 -8.71 20.57
N SER A 118 10.82 -9.18 21.73
CA SER A 118 10.05 -9.18 23.00
C SER A 118 9.48 -7.80 23.34
N ASP A 119 10.24 -6.75 23.10
CA ASP A 119 9.87 -5.36 23.40
C ASP A 119 8.98 -4.71 22.31
N PHE A 120 8.72 -5.42 21.21
CA PHE A 120 7.95 -4.93 20.05
C PHE A 120 6.70 -5.79 19.78
N PRO A 121 5.70 -5.77 20.66
CA PRO A 121 4.53 -6.65 20.55
C PRO A 121 3.71 -6.45 19.28
N VAL A 122 3.72 -5.25 18.71
CA VAL A 122 3.00 -4.95 17.45
C VAL A 122 3.63 -5.68 16.26
N ILE A 123 4.97 -5.73 16.19
CA ILE A 123 5.70 -6.42 15.12
C ILE A 123 5.47 -7.93 15.24
N ARG A 124 5.59 -8.46 16.45
CA ARG A 124 5.28 -9.87 16.74
C ARG A 124 3.86 -10.24 16.30
N GLN A 125 2.87 -9.42 16.64
CA GLN A 125 1.49 -9.64 16.24
C GLN A 125 1.31 -9.63 14.72
N LYS A 126 2.02 -8.74 13.98
CA LYS A 126 2.00 -8.73 12.51
C LYS A 126 2.53 -10.04 11.93
N ILE A 127 3.70 -10.49 12.40
CA ILE A 127 4.31 -11.77 11.95
C ILE A 127 3.35 -12.92 12.23
N TYR A 128 2.82 -13.02 13.46
CA TYR A 128 1.90 -14.07 13.86
C TYR A 128 0.63 -14.08 12.99
N THR A 129 0.00 -12.93 12.80
CA THR A 129 -1.23 -12.82 12.01
C THR A 129 -1.00 -13.28 10.56
N LEU A 130 0.09 -12.86 9.94
CA LEU A 130 0.42 -13.25 8.57
C LEU A 130 0.71 -14.77 8.49
N TRP A 131 1.43 -15.31 9.46
CA TRP A 131 1.68 -16.74 9.55
C TRP A 131 0.39 -17.56 9.71
N GLU A 132 -0.50 -17.15 10.59
CA GLU A 132 -1.74 -17.85 10.89
C GLU A 132 -2.65 -17.97 9.66
N ILE A 133 -2.80 -16.87 8.90
CA ILE A 133 -3.70 -16.83 7.73
C ILE A 133 -3.17 -17.58 6.51
N ARG A 134 -1.90 -17.96 6.44
CA ARG A 134 -1.26 -18.54 5.24
C ARG A 134 -1.99 -19.76 4.67
N ASN A 135 -2.62 -20.56 5.52
CA ASN A 135 -3.31 -21.80 5.12
C ASN A 135 -4.80 -21.58 4.85
N SER A 136 -5.32 -20.36 5.05
CA SER A 136 -6.74 -20.07 4.91
C SER A 136 -7.01 -19.09 3.77
N LYS A 137 -7.38 -19.60 2.59
CA LYS A 137 -7.77 -18.77 1.44
C LYS A 137 -8.87 -17.77 1.80
N SER A 138 -9.82 -18.15 2.65
CA SER A 138 -10.92 -17.28 3.07
C SER A 138 -10.43 -16.12 3.96
N GLN A 139 -9.48 -16.37 4.85
CA GLN A 139 -8.91 -15.31 5.70
C GLN A 139 -8.03 -14.34 4.89
N ILE A 140 -7.20 -14.87 3.97
CA ILE A 140 -6.42 -14.07 3.03
C ILE A 140 -7.34 -13.15 2.24
N TRP A 141 -8.41 -13.70 1.66
CA TRP A 141 -9.37 -12.93 0.89
C TRP A 141 -10.13 -11.90 1.74
N SER A 142 -10.50 -12.26 2.96
CA SER A 142 -11.14 -11.35 3.91
C SER A 142 -10.25 -10.15 4.27
N LEU A 143 -8.94 -10.36 4.47
CA LEU A 143 -7.98 -9.28 4.71
C LEU A 143 -7.85 -8.34 3.51
N ALA A 144 -7.65 -8.90 2.31
CA ALA A 144 -7.57 -8.11 1.09
C ALA A 144 -8.86 -7.31 0.83
N ASN A 145 -10.02 -7.89 1.10
CA ASN A 145 -11.31 -7.20 0.97
C ASN A 145 -11.47 -6.08 1.99
N ARG A 146 -11.08 -6.28 3.26
CA ARG A 146 -11.11 -5.21 4.27
C ARG A 146 -10.21 -4.05 3.89
N TYR A 147 -9.04 -4.33 3.34
CA TYR A 147 -8.17 -3.31 2.79
C TYR A 147 -8.85 -2.57 1.63
N ALA A 148 -9.40 -3.28 0.64
CA ALA A 148 -10.11 -2.68 -0.48
C ALA A 148 -11.28 -1.79 -0.04
N GLN A 149 -12.03 -2.20 0.99
CA GLN A 149 -13.10 -1.35 1.55
C GLN A 149 -12.56 -0.06 2.17
N ARG A 150 -11.45 -0.10 2.89
CA ARG A 150 -10.81 1.11 3.42
C ARG A 150 -10.35 2.03 2.29
N VAL A 151 -9.67 1.49 1.29
CA VAL A 151 -9.25 2.25 0.11
C VAL A 151 -10.43 2.86 -0.63
N LYS A 152 -11.52 2.10 -0.81
CA LYS A 152 -12.77 2.60 -1.40
C LYS A 152 -13.29 3.83 -0.66
N TRP A 153 -13.32 3.80 0.68
CA TRP A 153 -13.72 4.95 1.50
C TRP A 153 -12.79 6.16 1.30
N HIS A 154 -11.48 5.95 1.21
CA HIS A 154 -10.53 7.02 0.92
C HIS A 154 -10.76 7.63 -0.47
N ILE A 155 -10.95 6.80 -1.49
CA ILE A 155 -11.24 7.29 -2.86
C ILE A 155 -12.54 8.12 -2.89
N TYR A 156 -13.60 7.71 -2.19
CA TYR A 156 -14.80 8.54 -2.08
C TYR A 156 -14.57 9.88 -1.37
N ARG A 157 -13.74 9.91 -0.34
CA ARG A 157 -13.37 11.16 0.34
C ARG A 157 -12.59 12.08 -0.60
N LEU A 158 -11.61 11.54 -1.31
CA LEU A 158 -10.83 12.28 -2.31
C LEU A 158 -11.72 12.80 -3.44
N TYR A 159 -12.69 12.01 -3.91
CA TYR A 159 -13.66 12.46 -4.91
C TYR A 159 -14.52 13.64 -4.44
N ARG A 160 -14.93 13.65 -3.19
CA ARG A 160 -15.66 14.81 -2.62
C ARG A 160 -14.79 16.06 -2.58
N VAL A 161 -13.51 15.92 -2.23
CA VAL A 161 -12.55 17.03 -2.25
C VAL A 161 -12.37 17.56 -3.68
N ARG A 162 -12.16 16.66 -4.64
CA ARG A 162 -12.05 17.01 -6.07
C ARG A 162 -13.29 17.81 -6.54
N ASN A 163 -14.48 17.35 -6.18
CA ASN A 163 -15.70 18.04 -6.58
C ASN A 163 -15.84 19.42 -5.91
N ALA A 164 -15.43 19.56 -4.65
CA ALA A 164 -15.42 20.85 -3.98
C ALA A 164 -14.49 21.84 -4.70
N ILE A 165 -13.25 21.43 -5.02
CA ILE A 165 -12.29 22.29 -5.74
C ILE A 165 -12.86 22.72 -7.10
N VAL A 166 -13.41 21.78 -7.87
CA VAL A 166 -13.88 22.05 -9.24
C VAL A 166 -15.13 22.93 -9.26
N HIS A 167 -16.02 22.80 -8.27
CA HIS A 167 -17.30 23.51 -8.26
C HIS A 167 -17.30 24.81 -7.47
N SER A 168 -16.49 24.91 -6.41
CA SER A 168 -16.46 26.11 -5.57
C SER A 168 -15.24 26.98 -5.78
N GLY A 169 -14.18 26.46 -6.40
CA GLY A 169 -12.87 27.13 -6.48
C GLY A 169 -12.21 27.33 -5.11
N GLU A 170 -12.80 26.81 -4.06
CA GLU A 170 -12.26 26.98 -2.71
C GLU A 170 -11.08 26.03 -2.46
N SER A 171 -9.97 26.61 -2.00
CA SER A 171 -8.88 25.83 -1.41
C SER A 171 -9.40 25.14 -0.16
N ASN A 172 -9.52 23.80 -0.21
CA ASN A 172 -10.04 23.05 0.93
C ASN A 172 -8.91 22.74 1.92
N PRO A 173 -8.91 23.34 3.13
CA PRO A 173 -7.88 23.08 4.14
C PRO A 173 -7.77 21.61 4.55
N LYS A 174 -8.75 20.79 4.18
CA LYS A 174 -8.73 19.34 4.42
C LYS A 174 -7.79 18.56 3.48
N ILE A 175 -7.29 19.16 2.39
CA ILE A 175 -6.36 18.47 1.47
C ILE A 175 -5.04 18.21 2.18
N GLN A 176 -4.52 19.20 2.91
CA GLN A 176 -3.30 19.07 3.69
C GLN A 176 -3.43 17.96 4.75
N ALA A 177 -4.53 17.95 5.51
CA ALA A 177 -4.81 16.92 6.50
C ALA A 177 -5.02 15.51 5.89
N LEU A 178 -5.53 15.40 4.65
CA LEU A 178 -5.66 14.12 3.96
C LEU A 178 -4.31 13.60 3.46
N GLY A 179 -3.38 14.48 3.07
CA GLY A 179 -2.02 14.11 2.69
C GLY A 179 -1.20 13.58 3.87
N GLU A 180 -1.35 14.18 5.05
CA GLU A 180 -0.67 13.79 6.29
C GLU A 180 -1.11 12.41 6.84
N HIS A 181 -2.30 11.92 6.46
CA HIS A 181 -2.83 10.61 6.89
C HIS A 181 -2.57 9.46 5.89
N LEU A 182 -1.86 9.72 4.78
CA LEU A 182 -1.53 8.72 3.76
C LEU A 182 -0.11 8.15 3.88
N HIS A 183 0.63 8.59 4.90
CA HIS A 183 1.98 8.10 5.23
C HIS A 183 1.98 7.01 6.30
#